data_01d2f65cfd1cf3f96ca09e1dea9d8a4b
#
_entry.id   01d2f65cfd1cf3f96ca09e1dea9d8a4b
#
_cell.length_a   1.000
_cell.length_b   1.000
_cell.length_c   1.000
_cell.angle_alpha   90.00
_cell.angle_beta   90.00
_cell.angle_gamma   90.00
#
_symmetry.space_group_name_H-M   'P 1'
#
loop_
_entity.id
_entity.type
_entity.pdbx_description
1 polymer ?
#
loop_
_entity_poly.entity_id
_entity_poly.type
_entity_poly.pdbx_seq_one_letter_code
_entity_poly.pdbx_strand_id
1 'polypeptide(L)'
;MILSPREKDKLLVSLAAMVARNRLERGVKLNHPEAIALITDFVIEGARDGRSVAELMQAGAHVITADQVMDGIADMIHDVQVEATFPDGTKLVTVHNPIRGGHGAVIPGEVMTEPGDILMNEGR
;
A
#
# COMPACT_ATOMS: atom_id res chain seq x y z
N MET A 1 -17.57 -4.58 25.45
CA MET A 1 -16.40 -3.77 25.08
C MET A 1 -16.87 -2.51 24.38
N ILE A 2 -16.31 -1.38 24.78
CA ILE A 2 -16.66 -0.09 24.17
C ILE A 2 -15.42 0.39 23.43
N LEU A 3 -15.58 0.65 22.15
CA LEU A 3 -14.48 1.14 21.29
C LEU A 3 -14.59 2.65 21.10
N SER A 4 -13.46 3.34 21.14
CA SER A 4 -13.41 4.74 20.76
C SER A 4 -13.67 4.90 19.26
N PRO A 5 -14.07 6.11 18.82
CA PRO A 5 -14.23 6.35 17.39
C PRO A 5 -12.98 6.01 16.57
N ARG A 6 -11.79 6.33 17.11
CA ARG A 6 -10.52 6.03 16.42
C ARG A 6 -10.31 4.53 16.26
N GLU A 7 -10.63 3.77 17.31
CA GLU A 7 -10.52 2.31 17.25
C GLU A 7 -11.48 1.72 16.24
N LYS A 8 -12.70 2.26 16.18
CA LYS A 8 -13.70 1.82 15.18
C LYS A 8 -13.20 2.11 13.77
N ASP A 9 -12.64 3.28 13.54
CA ASP A 9 -12.12 3.65 12.21
C ASP A 9 -11.01 2.70 11.78
N LYS A 10 -10.09 2.37 12.69
CA LYS A 10 -9.00 1.44 12.38
C LYS A 10 -9.51 0.05 12.07
N LEU A 11 -10.54 -0.41 12.79
CA LEU A 11 -11.15 -1.70 12.49
C LEU A 11 -11.83 -1.71 11.13
N LEU A 12 -12.50 -0.60 10.77
CA LEU A 12 -13.13 -0.49 9.46
C LEU A 12 -12.10 -0.48 8.34
N VAL A 13 -10.97 0.18 8.55
CA VAL A 13 -9.87 0.17 7.58
C VAL A 13 -9.35 -1.26 7.40
N SER A 14 -9.12 -1.99 8.49
CA SER A 14 -8.66 -3.38 8.41
C SER A 14 -9.67 -4.26 7.67
N LEU A 15 -10.95 -4.08 7.93
CA LEU A 15 -11.99 -4.82 7.24
C LEU A 15 -11.99 -4.49 5.74
N ALA A 16 -11.91 -3.21 5.41
CA ALA A 16 -11.85 -2.78 4.01
C ALA A 16 -10.61 -3.35 3.30
N ALA A 17 -9.49 -3.42 4.00
CA ALA A 17 -8.27 -4.01 3.45
C ALA A 17 -8.44 -5.49 3.18
N MET A 18 -9.12 -6.22 4.06
CA MET A 18 -9.42 -7.64 3.84
C MET A 18 -10.28 -7.84 2.59
N VAL A 19 -11.28 -6.99 2.43
CA VAL A 19 -12.14 -7.03 1.23
C VAL A 19 -11.31 -6.76 -0.02
N ALA A 20 -10.43 -5.76 0.04
CA ALA A 20 -9.56 -5.41 -1.09
C ALA A 20 -8.64 -6.59 -1.47
N ARG A 21 -8.03 -7.23 -0.47
CA ARG A 21 -7.17 -8.40 -0.73
C ARG A 21 -7.93 -9.52 -1.40
N ASN A 22 -9.14 -9.79 -0.92
CA ASN A 22 -9.98 -10.83 -1.51
C ASN A 22 -10.30 -10.54 -2.98
N ARG A 23 -10.52 -9.26 -3.30
CA ARG A 23 -10.79 -8.85 -4.67
C ARG A 23 -9.56 -8.99 -5.55
N LEU A 24 -8.39 -8.61 -5.06
CA LEU A 24 -7.14 -8.79 -5.79
C LEU A 24 -6.88 -10.26 -6.10
N GLU A 25 -7.16 -11.16 -5.14
CA GLU A 25 -6.96 -12.59 -5.34
C GLU A 25 -7.82 -13.14 -6.47
N ARG A 26 -8.97 -12.50 -6.73
CA ARG A 26 -9.85 -12.89 -7.82
C ARG A 26 -9.53 -12.15 -9.12
N GLY A 27 -8.47 -11.36 -9.14
CA GLY A 27 -8.10 -10.59 -10.32
C GLY A 27 -8.95 -9.34 -10.54
N VAL A 28 -9.66 -8.88 -9.51
CA VAL A 28 -10.48 -7.67 -9.61
C VAL A 28 -9.61 -6.46 -9.30
N LYS A 29 -9.66 -5.44 -10.17
CA LYS A 29 -8.90 -4.23 -9.96
C LYS A 29 -9.55 -3.37 -8.88
N LEU A 30 -8.70 -2.76 -8.04
CA LEU A 30 -9.18 -2.00 -6.89
C LEU A 30 -9.62 -0.60 -7.30
N ASN A 31 -10.64 -0.09 -6.61
CA ASN A 31 -11.05 1.30 -6.71
C ASN A 31 -10.27 2.14 -5.71
N HIS A 32 -10.55 3.45 -5.70
CA HIS A 32 -9.83 4.41 -4.86
C HIS A 32 -9.86 4.04 -3.36
N PRO A 33 -11.03 3.89 -2.72
CA PRO A 33 -11.05 3.58 -1.28
C PRO A 33 -10.43 2.23 -0.94
N GLU A 34 -10.54 1.25 -1.82
CA GLU A 34 -9.93 -0.06 -1.59
C GLU A 34 -8.41 0.03 -1.60
N ALA A 35 -7.86 0.79 -2.53
CA ALA A 35 -6.41 0.99 -2.62
C ALA A 35 -5.89 1.72 -1.38
N ILE A 36 -6.59 2.79 -0.97
CA ILE A 36 -6.22 3.54 0.23
C ILE A 36 -6.24 2.64 1.47
N ALA A 37 -7.31 1.84 1.62
CA ALA A 37 -7.45 0.96 2.78
C ALA A 37 -6.32 -0.06 2.86
N LEU A 38 -5.95 -0.63 1.73
CA LEU A 38 -4.91 -1.66 1.71
C LEU A 38 -3.54 -1.08 2.09
N ILE A 39 -3.19 0.09 1.56
CA ILE A 39 -1.94 0.75 1.91
C ILE A 39 -1.94 1.17 3.38
N THR A 40 -3.04 1.74 3.83
CA THR A 40 -3.19 2.20 5.22
C THR A 40 -3.02 1.05 6.21
N ASP A 41 -3.70 -0.06 5.95
CA ASP A 41 -3.61 -1.24 6.82
C ASP A 41 -2.19 -1.80 6.85
N PHE A 42 -1.51 -1.82 5.71
CA PHE A 42 -0.13 -2.27 5.64
C PHE A 42 0.77 -1.44 6.57
N VAL A 43 0.59 -0.12 6.58
CA VAL A 43 1.37 0.77 7.44
C VAL A 43 1.02 0.53 8.92
N ILE A 44 -0.27 0.44 9.23
CA ILE A 44 -0.72 0.23 10.62
C ILE A 44 -0.15 -1.07 11.18
N GLU A 45 -0.25 -2.16 10.41
CA GLU A 45 0.24 -3.46 10.87
C GLU A 45 1.76 -3.50 10.91
N GLY A 46 2.44 -2.85 9.98
CA GLY A 46 3.89 -2.74 10.00
C GLY A 46 4.40 -2.00 11.23
N ALA A 47 3.70 -0.95 11.64
CA ALA A 47 4.04 -0.22 12.88
C ALA A 47 3.86 -1.12 14.10
N ARG A 48 2.78 -1.91 14.11
CA ARG A 48 2.53 -2.87 15.19
C ARG A 48 3.63 -3.93 15.27
N ASP A 49 4.15 -4.32 14.11
CA ASP A 49 5.24 -5.30 14.02
C ASP A 49 6.60 -4.73 14.42
N GLY A 50 6.68 -3.43 14.66
CA GLY A 50 7.92 -2.79 15.10
C GLY A 50 8.80 -2.28 13.96
N ARG A 51 8.28 -2.20 12.75
CA ARG A 51 9.04 -1.62 11.64
C ARG A 51 9.14 -0.12 11.82
N SER A 52 10.20 0.48 11.29
CA SER A 52 10.44 1.91 11.44
C SER A 52 9.57 2.73 10.46
N VAL A 53 9.42 4.02 10.77
CA VAL A 53 8.74 4.95 9.87
C VAL A 53 9.39 4.92 8.48
N ALA A 54 10.73 4.98 8.45
CA ALA A 54 11.46 5.00 7.17
C ALA A 54 11.21 3.73 6.35
N GLU A 55 11.21 2.58 7.00
CA GLU A 55 10.92 1.32 6.31
C GLU A 55 9.51 1.30 5.74
N LEU A 56 8.54 1.78 6.50
CA LEU A 56 7.15 1.77 6.07
C LEU A 56 6.86 2.78 4.97
N MET A 57 7.54 3.92 5.00
CA MET A 57 7.44 4.89 3.92
C MET A 57 7.89 4.28 2.60
N GLN A 58 8.96 3.51 2.64
CA GLN A 58 9.50 2.87 1.44
C GLN A 58 8.66 1.66 1.02
N ALA A 59 8.40 0.75 1.96
CA ALA A 59 7.67 -0.48 1.67
C ALA A 59 6.21 -0.21 1.27
N GLY A 60 5.60 0.84 1.81
CA GLY A 60 4.24 1.22 1.47
C GLY A 60 4.05 1.59 0.00
N ALA A 61 5.11 1.98 -0.68
CA ALA A 61 5.06 2.29 -2.10
C ALA A 61 5.17 1.05 -2.99
N HIS A 62 5.21 -0.13 -2.40
CA HIS A 62 5.31 -1.40 -3.12
C HIS A 62 4.18 -2.38 -2.78
N VAL A 63 3.14 -1.89 -2.11
CA VAL A 63 2.02 -2.74 -1.71
C VAL A 63 1.13 -3.07 -2.90
N ILE A 64 0.89 -2.09 -3.77
CA ILE A 64 -0.01 -2.21 -4.91
C ILE A 64 0.70 -1.64 -6.14
N THR A 65 0.55 -2.33 -7.28
CA THR A 65 1.06 -1.83 -8.55
C THR A 65 -0.05 -1.17 -9.36
N ALA A 66 0.33 -0.40 -10.38
CA ALA A 66 -0.63 0.37 -11.18
C ALA A 66 -1.61 -0.52 -11.93
N ASP A 67 -1.20 -1.74 -12.30
CA ASP A 67 -2.08 -2.66 -13.00
C ASP A 67 -3.06 -3.40 -12.09
N GLN A 68 -2.94 -3.21 -10.78
CA GLN A 68 -3.86 -3.79 -9.79
C GLN A 68 -5.00 -2.86 -9.41
N VAL A 69 -5.01 -1.65 -9.97
CA VAL A 69 -6.06 -0.66 -9.68
C VAL A 69 -6.76 -0.26 -10.97
N MET A 70 -7.96 0.29 -10.82
CA MET A 70 -8.73 0.78 -11.96
C MET A 70 -8.00 1.95 -12.62
N ASP A 71 -8.34 2.23 -13.88
CA ASP A 71 -7.72 3.29 -14.64
C ASP A 71 -7.83 4.63 -13.91
N GLY A 72 -6.72 5.37 -13.86
CA GLY A 72 -6.67 6.68 -13.25
C GLY A 72 -6.44 6.68 -11.74
N ILE A 73 -6.60 5.55 -11.06
CA ILE A 73 -6.45 5.50 -9.61
C ILE A 73 -5.02 5.81 -9.18
N ALA A 74 -4.03 5.24 -9.87
CA ALA A 74 -2.63 5.48 -9.53
C ALA A 74 -2.29 6.97 -9.57
N ASP A 75 -2.82 7.68 -10.54
CA ASP A 75 -2.56 9.12 -10.71
C ASP A 75 -3.34 9.98 -9.72
N MET A 76 -4.45 9.47 -9.19
CA MET A 76 -5.26 10.19 -8.21
C MET A 76 -4.65 10.18 -6.82
N ILE A 77 -3.86 9.17 -6.50
CA ILE A 77 -3.32 8.99 -5.16
C ILE A 77 -1.86 9.42 -5.14
N HIS A 78 -1.62 10.68 -4.76
CA HIS A 78 -0.27 11.24 -4.68
C HIS A 78 0.42 10.83 -3.39
N ASP A 79 -0.30 10.88 -2.28
CA ASP A 79 0.22 10.54 -0.97
C ASP A 79 -0.85 9.82 -0.17
N VAL A 80 -0.41 8.93 0.71
CA VAL A 80 -1.27 8.35 1.75
C VAL A 80 -0.63 8.67 3.08
N GLN A 81 -1.36 9.37 3.94
CA GLN A 81 -0.89 9.70 5.27
C GLN A 81 -1.60 8.83 6.28
N VAL A 82 -0.82 8.18 7.13
CA VAL A 82 -1.35 7.24 8.11
C VAL A 82 -0.82 7.58 9.49
N GLU A 83 -1.72 7.78 10.43
CA GLU A 83 -1.36 7.87 11.83
C GLU A 83 -1.32 6.44 12.38
N ALA A 84 -0.15 5.99 12.78
CA ALA A 84 0.05 4.62 13.25
C ALA A 84 0.72 4.61 14.61
N THR A 85 0.45 3.57 15.39
CA THR A 85 1.02 3.42 16.71
C THR A 85 2.19 2.46 16.66
N PHE A 86 3.37 3.01 16.92
CA PHE A 86 4.63 2.28 16.98
C PHE A 86 4.91 1.88 18.44
N PRO A 87 5.87 0.97 18.69
CA PRO A 87 6.21 0.61 20.07
C PRO A 87 6.56 1.80 20.95
N ASP A 88 7.13 2.87 20.36
CA ASP A 88 7.53 4.06 21.10
C ASP A 88 6.56 5.25 20.96
N GLY A 89 5.38 5.04 20.41
CA GLY A 89 4.35 6.05 20.35
C GLY A 89 3.70 6.20 18.98
N THR A 90 2.74 7.11 18.93
CA THR A 90 1.98 7.38 17.70
C THR A 90 2.76 8.35 16.80
N LYS A 91 2.84 8.02 15.53
CA LYS A 91 3.57 8.82 14.54
C LYS A 91 2.81 8.88 13.23
N LEU A 92 3.06 9.92 12.46
CA LEU A 92 2.50 10.07 11.12
C LEU A 92 3.47 9.48 10.12
N VAL A 93 2.95 8.60 9.25
CA VAL A 93 3.72 8.02 8.15
C VAL A 93 3.11 8.52 6.86
N THR A 94 3.92 9.09 5.98
CA THR A 94 3.48 9.54 4.66
C THR A 94 4.11 8.65 3.61
N VAL A 95 3.27 7.99 2.82
CA VAL A 95 3.74 7.19 1.69
C VAL A 95 3.53 8.01 0.42
N HIS A 96 4.62 8.36 -0.24
CA HIS A 96 4.59 9.19 -1.45
C HIS A 96 4.45 8.32 -2.69
N ASN A 97 3.58 8.75 -3.61
CA ASN A 97 3.36 8.04 -4.88
C ASN A 97 3.26 6.53 -4.66
N PRO A 98 2.26 6.10 -3.89
CA PRO A 98 2.25 4.72 -3.38
C PRO A 98 1.96 3.66 -4.44
N ILE A 99 1.38 4.04 -5.57
CA ILE A 99 1.01 3.06 -6.60
C ILE A 99 1.85 3.32 -7.84
N ARG A 100 2.81 2.42 -8.09
CA ARG A 100 3.83 2.59 -9.13
C ARG A 100 3.98 1.33 -9.94
N GLY A 101 4.57 1.48 -11.13
CA GLY A 101 4.96 0.36 -11.95
C GLY A 101 3.78 -0.47 -12.42
N GLY A 102 3.96 -1.77 -12.43
CA GLY A 102 2.98 -2.69 -12.96
C GLY A 102 3.13 -2.84 -14.46
N HIS A 103 2.16 -3.49 -15.10
CA HIS A 103 2.19 -3.73 -16.54
C HIS A 103 3.39 -4.53 -17.00
N GLY A 104 3.92 -5.38 -16.15
CA GLY A 104 5.18 -5.97 -16.46
C GLY A 104 6.21 -4.90 -16.63
N ALA A 105 5.87 -3.75 -16.21
CA ALA A 105 6.62 -2.57 -16.45
C ALA A 105 7.85 -2.54 -15.64
N VAL A 106 8.73 -1.83 -16.16
CA VAL A 106 9.92 -1.44 -15.46
C VAL A 106 9.52 -0.45 -14.39
N ILE A 107 9.99 -0.67 -13.20
CA ILE A 107 9.84 0.32 -12.16
C ILE A 107 10.77 1.48 -12.49
N PRO A 108 10.27 2.69 -12.54
CA PRO A 108 11.12 3.83 -12.86
C PRO A 108 12.35 3.88 -11.97
N GLY A 109 13.51 3.99 -12.59
CA GLY A 109 14.77 4.01 -11.88
C GLY A 109 15.45 2.67 -11.75
N GLU A 110 14.84 1.66 -12.32
CA GLU A 110 15.44 0.36 -12.33
C GLU A 110 15.78 -0.11 -13.65
N VAL A 111 15.84 -0.56 -14.06
CA VAL A 111 15.59 -0.95 -15.33
C VAL A 111 15.25 -2.08 -15.77
N MET A 112 14.91 -2.22 -15.95
CA MET A 112 14.34 -2.91 -16.50
C MET A 112 14.45 -3.94 -16.71
N THR A 113 14.46 -4.31 -16.65
CA THR A 113 14.59 -5.05 -17.13
C THR A 113 14.05 -5.84 -17.37
N GLU A 114 13.92 -6.24 -17.67
CA GLU A 114 13.59 -6.76 -18.25
C GLU A 114 13.37 -7.68 -18.23
N PRO A 115 13.26 -7.96 -18.45
CA PRO A 115 13.22 -8.67 -18.53
C PRO A 115 13.51 -9.23 -18.27
N GLY A 116 13.48 -9.14 -18.04
CA GLY A 116 13.85 -9.26 -18.02
C GLY A 116 14.01 -9.18 -17.39
N ASP A 117 13.91 -8.97 -17.47
CA ASP A 117 14.24 -8.50 -17.42
C ASP A 117 14.03 -8.59 -16.59
N ILE A 118 13.99 -8.79 -16.30
CA ILE A 118 14.16 -8.59 -16.20
C ILE A 118 14.10 -9.00 -15.50
N LEU A 119 14.05 -9.15 -15.22
CA LEU A 119 14.35 -9.09 -15.21
C LEU A 119 14.26 -9.34 -14.47
N MET A 120 14.21 -9.47 -14.17
CA MET A 120 14.47 -9.27 -14.19
C MET A 120 14.32 -9.15 -13.54
N ASN A 121 14.22 -8.98 -13.24
CA ASN A 121 14.39 -8.44 -13.38
C ASN A 121 14.06 -8.50 -12.83
N GLU A 122 13.97 -8.60 -12.62
CA GLU A 122 13.98 -8.30 -12.82
C GLU A 122 13.65 -8.40 -12.26
N GLY A 123 13.44 -8.43 -12.00
CA GLY A 123 13.40 -8.20 -12.07
C GLY A 123 12.98 -8.24 -11.47
N ARG A 124 12.88 -8.39 -11.21
CA ARG A 124 12.70 -8.14 -11.48
C ARG A 124 12.78 -8.25 -11.19
#